data_fc37e144a9b7f1b13204a5d1b0ced1bd
#
_entry.id   fc37e144a9b7f1b13204a5d1b0ced1bd
#
_cell.length_a   1.000
_cell.length_b   1.000
_cell.length_c   1.000
_cell.angle_alpha   90.00
_cell.angle_beta   90.00
_cell.angle_gamma   90.00
#
_symmetry.space_group_name_H-M   'P 1'
#
loop_
_entity.id
_entity.type
_entity.pdbx_description
1 polymer ?
#
loop_
_entity_poly.entity_id
_entity_poly.type
_entity_poly.pdbx_seq_one_letter_code
_entity_poly.pdbx_strand_id
1 'polypeptide(L)'
;MDRRVFLGTVGAAAVLPAAGWSQDAASGWVKLPTEPYRGKQDDISFVDALTGWYGNGAGKLFRTTDGGQTWVQQMDRPGTFVRALGFIDEKRGFLGNIGPDYFPDVSDATPLYRTRDGGESWEPVVIDGPPVKGICAIDILKTPFINAGALDHRVTVRAGGRVGTPAALATSRDGGETWTSEDMTAHTAMILDIHFISEQVGFIAGASDGDVQVSKAVILRTDDGGRSWTRVYEGSRPWELTWKMAWPSASVGYVTVQSYNPDPAASQRFVAKTTDGGLTWSELPFVDNAAVREFGIGFISETRGWVGAVPGGYETTDGGVSWKPVRMGNAVNKLRIVPLPGGGHAVFAIGVELHRLDLPA
;
A
#
# COMPACT_ATOMS: atom_id res chain seq x y z
N MET A 1 -14.20 -18.58 15.01
CA MET A 1 -14.70 -17.83 13.85
C MET A 1 -13.60 -17.79 12.82
N ASP A 2 -13.89 -18.20 11.60
CA ASP A 2 -12.82 -18.53 10.64
C ASP A 2 -12.18 -17.26 10.06
N ARG A 3 -11.01 -16.88 10.57
CA ARG A 3 -10.19 -15.74 10.10
C ARG A 3 -9.79 -15.85 8.62
N ARG A 4 -10.10 -16.99 7.99
CA ARG A 4 -9.78 -17.29 6.58
C ARG A 4 -10.62 -16.48 5.58
N VAL A 5 -11.73 -15.89 6.00
CA VAL A 5 -12.62 -15.08 5.14
C VAL A 5 -11.90 -13.78 4.71
N PHE A 6 -10.97 -13.29 5.51
CA PHE A 6 -10.31 -12.01 5.26
C PHE A 6 -9.28 -12.01 4.11
N LEU A 7 -8.68 -13.17 3.82
CA LEU A 7 -7.66 -13.33 2.75
C LEU A 7 -7.77 -14.65 1.97
N GLY A 8 -8.70 -15.53 2.38
CA GLY A 8 -8.82 -16.88 1.86
C GLY A 8 -9.42 -17.02 0.45
N THR A 9 -9.76 -15.93 -0.23
CA THR A 9 -10.34 -15.98 -1.58
C THR A 9 -9.43 -15.52 -2.70
N VAL A 10 -8.12 -15.52 -2.50
CA VAL A 10 -7.15 -15.55 -3.61
C VAL A 10 -6.62 -16.97 -3.81
N GLY A 11 -7.35 -17.99 -3.31
CA GLY A 11 -7.20 -19.36 -3.72
C GLY A 11 -7.90 -19.55 -5.05
N ALA A 12 -7.11 -19.78 -6.13
CA ALA A 12 -7.55 -20.25 -7.44
C ALA A 12 -8.93 -19.68 -7.86
N ALA A 13 -8.98 -18.35 -8.13
CA ALA A 13 -10.06 -17.82 -8.94
C ALA A 13 -9.96 -18.54 -10.29
N ALA A 14 -10.90 -19.44 -10.54
CA ALA A 14 -11.11 -19.94 -11.88
C ALA A 14 -11.18 -18.71 -12.78
N VAL A 15 -10.31 -18.65 -13.76
CA VAL A 15 -10.30 -17.61 -14.78
C VAL A 15 -11.60 -17.79 -15.55
N LEU A 16 -12.67 -17.15 -15.07
CA LEU A 16 -13.85 -16.94 -15.91
C LEU A 16 -13.37 -16.03 -17.05
N PRO A 17 -13.65 -16.38 -18.30
CA PRO A 17 -13.33 -15.50 -19.41
C PRO A 17 -14.06 -14.19 -19.18
N ALA A 18 -13.30 -13.10 -19.00
CA ALA A 18 -13.86 -11.77 -18.88
C ALA A 18 -14.58 -11.43 -20.20
N ALA A 19 -15.88 -11.56 -20.20
CA ALA A 19 -16.70 -11.08 -21.29
C ALA A 19 -16.55 -9.53 -21.31
N GLY A 20 -15.97 -9.00 -22.37
CA GLY A 20 -15.91 -7.56 -22.63
C GLY A 20 -14.53 -6.90 -22.64
N TRP A 21 -13.44 -7.62 -22.45
CA TRP A 21 -12.10 -7.07 -22.66
C TRP A 21 -11.73 -7.13 -24.15
N SER A 22 -12.09 -6.10 -24.90
CA SER A 22 -11.56 -5.96 -26.26
C SER A 22 -10.04 -5.91 -26.21
N GLN A 23 -9.39 -6.50 -27.23
CA GLN A 23 -7.95 -6.40 -27.44
C GLN A 23 -7.62 -4.99 -27.94
N ASP A 24 -7.86 -3.93 -27.13
CA ASP A 24 -7.41 -2.62 -27.47
C ASP A 24 -5.91 -2.52 -27.25
N ALA A 25 -5.26 -2.20 -28.35
CA ALA A 25 -3.83 -2.01 -28.45
C ALA A 25 -3.34 -1.00 -27.43
N ALA A 26 -2.21 -1.36 -26.76
CA ALA A 26 -1.29 -0.47 -26.10
C ALA A 26 -1.87 0.38 -24.94
N SER A 27 -2.22 -0.27 -23.83
CA SER A 27 -2.30 0.44 -22.54
C SER A 27 -0.94 1.02 -22.08
N GLY A 28 0.13 0.75 -22.81
CA GLY A 28 1.50 1.13 -22.44
C GLY A 28 2.11 0.33 -21.28
N TRP A 29 1.29 -0.47 -20.56
CA TRP A 29 1.77 -1.30 -19.46
C TRP A 29 2.56 -2.50 -19.97
N VAL A 30 3.79 -2.65 -19.49
CA VAL A 30 4.70 -3.75 -19.81
C VAL A 30 4.81 -4.67 -18.61
N LYS A 31 4.55 -5.96 -18.81
CA LYS A 31 4.79 -6.98 -17.78
C LYS A 31 6.28 -7.15 -17.58
N LEU A 32 6.72 -7.06 -16.33
CA LEU A 32 8.10 -7.31 -15.93
C LEU A 32 8.26 -8.78 -15.48
N PRO A 33 9.44 -9.38 -15.66
CA PRO A 33 9.71 -10.70 -15.13
C PRO A 33 9.69 -10.66 -13.60
N THR A 34 9.14 -11.70 -12.97
CA THR A 34 9.21 -11.93 -11.53
C THR A 34 9.37 -13.40 -11.28
N GLU A 35 9.94 -13.81 -10.14
CA GLU A 35 9.93 -15.21 -9.76
C GLU A 35 8.48 -15.71 -9.61
N PRO A 36 8.14 -16.88 -10.16
CA PRO A 36 6.82 -17.46 -9.99
C PRO A 36 6.48 -17.66 -8.50
N TYR A 37 5.32 -17.16 -8.09
CA TYR A 37 4.80 -17.30 -6.73
C TYR A 37 3.33 -17.71 -6.76
N ARG A 38 2.94 -18.62 -5.88
CA ARG A 38 1.56 -19.14 -5.84
C ARG A 38 0.51 -18.11 -5.45
N GLY A 39 0.91 -17.07 -4.68
CA GLY A 39 0.07 -15.93 -4.29
C GLY A 39 0.34 -14.71 -5.16
N LYS A 40 -0.02 -13.56 -4.62
CA LYS A 40 0.38 -12.26 -5.18
C LYS A 40 1.72 -11.83 -4.55
N GLN A 41 2.52 -11.08 -5.28
CA GLN A 41 3.61 -10.31 -4.73
C GLN A 41 2.99 -9.20 -3.85
N ASP A 42 3.50 -8.98 -2.64
CA ASP A 42 2.74 -8.19 -1.67
C ASP A 42 3.12 -6.71 -1.61
N ASP A 43 4.40 -6.40 -1.75
CA ASP A 43 4.84 -5.00 -1.78
C ASP A 43 6.01 -4.76 -2.72
N ILE A 44 6.14 -3.50 -3.12
CA ILE A 44 7.19 -2.98 -3.98
C ILE A 44 7.62 -1.59 -3.49
N SER A 45 8.91 -1.32 -3.53
CA SER A 45 9.50 -0.02 -3.20
C SER A 45 10.55 0.33 -4.24
N PHE A 46 10.49 1.53 -4.78
CA PHE A 46 11.50 2.08 -5.69
C PHE A 46 12.03 3.41 -5.15
N VAL A 47 13.34 3.60 -5.17
CA VAL A 47 14.00 4.85 -4.76
C VAL A 47 14.22 5.78 -5.95
N ASP A 48 14.26 5.21 -7.15
CA ASP A 48 14.28 5.89 -8.45
C ASP A 48 13.66 4.96 -9.53
N ALA A 49 13.71 5.35 -10.81
CA ALA A 49 13.12 4.57 -11.90
C ALA A 49 13.88 3.28 -12.24
N LEU A 50 15.06 3.06 -11.67
CA LEU A 50 15.94 1.91 -11.95
C LEU A 50 16.10 0.99 -10.75
N THR A 51 16.21 1.57 -9.54
CA THR A 51 16.54 0.82 -8.32
C THR A 51 15.32 0.58 -7.47
N GLY A 52 15.00 -0.70 -7.25
CA GLY A 52 13.83 -1.07 -6.45
C GLY A 52 13.86 -2.49 -5.93
N TRP A 53 12.87 -2.81 -5.09
CA TRP A 53 12.71 -4.11 -4.43
C TRP A 53 11.24 -4.53 -4.47
N TYR A 54 11.00 -5.83 -4.57
CA TYR A 54 9.69 -6.42 -4.28
C TYR A 54 9.82 -7.63 -3.37
N GLY A 55 8.76 -7.92 -2.62
CA GLY A 55 8.71 -9.06 -1.73
C GLY A 55 7.35 -9.75 -1.69
N ASN A 56 7.30 -10.94 -1.11
CA ASN A 56 6.10 -11.77 -1.05
C ASN A 56 5.93 -12.52 0.28
N GLY A 57 4.80 -13.20 0.40
CA GLY A 57 4.43 -13.95 1.59
C GLY A 57 5.22 -15.23 1.82
N ALA A 58 6.09 -15.65 0.90
CA ALA A 58 7.03 -16.76 1.14
C ALA A 58 8.32 -16.33 1.83
N GLY A 59 8.44 -15.04 2.21
CA GLY A 59 9.64 -14.49 2.84
C GLY A 59 10.78 -14.21 1.86
N LYS A 60 10.46 -14.09 0.57
CA LYS A 60 11.44 -13.75 -0.45
C LYS A 60 11.43 -12.27 -0.76
N LEU A 61 12.62 -11.71 -0.97
CA LEU A 61 12.85 -10.35 -1.42
C LEU A 61 13.79 -10.35 -2.60
N PHE A 62 13.49 -9.51 -3.58
CA PHE A 62 14.27 -9.35 -4.81
C PHE A 62 14.60 -7.87 -5.03
N ARG A 63 15.78 -7.60 -5.57
CA ARG A 63 16.28 -6.26 -5.93
C ARG A 63 16.51 -6.16 -7.43
N THR A 64 16.21 -5.00 -7.99
CA THR A 64 16.57 -4.58 -9.35
C THR A 64 17.42 -3.32 -9.33
N THR A 65 18.25 -3.13 -10.35
CA THR A 65 19.01 -1.89 -10.65
C THR A 65 18.84 -1.46 -12.10
N ASP A 66 17.91 -2.07 -12.83
CA ASP A 66 17.62 -1.83 -14.24
C ASP A 66 16.12 -1.58 -14.51
N GLY A 67 15.39 -1.15 -13.47
CA GLY A 67 13.97 -0.81 -13.58
C GLY A 67 13.05 -2.01 -13.67
N GLY A 68 13.49 -3.17 -13.18
CA GLY A 68 12.72 -4.39 -13.12
C GLY A 68 12.88 -5.31 -14.32
N GLN A 69 13.84 -5.04 -15.21
CA GLN A 69 14.16 -5.96 -16.32
C GLN A 69 14.82 -7.25 -15.82
N THR A 70 15.66 -7.12 -14.77
CA THR A 70 16.23 -8.25 -14.04
C THR A 70 16.09 -8.08 -12.54
N TRP A 71 16.01 -9.20 -11.81
CA TRP A 71 15.87 -9.24 -10.37
C TRP A 71 16.86 -10.22 -9.74
N VAL A 72 17.51 -9.77 -8.67
CA VAL A 72 18.43 -10.59 -7.86
C VAL A 72 17.78 -10.85 -6.51
N GLN A 73 17.67 -12.12 -6.13
CA GLN A 73 17.15 -12.50 -4.82
C GLN A 73 18.12 -12.05 -3.73
N GLN A 74 17.63 -11.26 -2.77
CA GLN A 74 18.38 -10.73 -1.64
C GLN A 74 18.06 -11.46 -0.33
N MET A 75 16.87 -12.04 -0.22
CA MET A 75 16.44 -12.73 0.99
C MET A 75 15.58 -13.95 0.63
N ASP A 76 15.78 -15.03 1.38
CA ASP A 76 14.89 -16.18 1.46
C ASP A 76 14.75 -16.59 2.92
N ARG A 77 13.66 -16.17 3.57
CA ARG A 77 13.38 -16.39 4.97
C ARG A 77 11.98 -17.01 5.16
N PRO A 78 11.87 -18.34 5.01
CA PRO A 78 10.62 -19.03 5.24
C PRO A 78 10.03 -18.74 6.63
N GLY A 79 8.72 -18.59 6.69
CA GLY A 79 8.01 -18.22 7.92
C GLY A 79 7.83 -16.71 8.12
N THR A 80 8.53 -15.87 7.34
CA THR A 80 8.29 -14.42 7.27
C THR A 80 7.33 -14.11 6.13
N PHE A 81 6.37 -13.21 6.35
CA PHE A 81 5.51 -12.69 5.29
C PHE A 81 5.86 -11.23 5.02
N VAL A 82 6.57 -10.96 3.92
CA VAL A 82 6.91 -9.60 3.51
C VAL A 82 5.63 -8.88 3.08
N ARG A 83 5.12 -8.01 3.95
CA ARG A 83 3.83 -7.32 3.75
C ARG A 83 3.99 -5.87 3.38
N ALA A 84 5.07 -5.23 3.82
CA ALA A 84 5.37 -3.84 3.54
C ALA A 84 6.86 -3.64 3.29
N LEU A 85 7.19 -2.78 2.35
CA LEU A 85 8.55 -2.36 2.02
C LEU A 85 8.63 -0.84 1.95
N GLY A 86 9.72 -0.29 2.47
CA GLY A 86 10.04 1.12 2.33
C GLY A 86 11.54 1.32 2.33
N PHE A 87 12.08 1.92 1.26
CA PHE A 87 13.51 2.23 1.16
C PHE A 87 13.72 3.74 1.17
N ILE A 88 14.61 4.21 2.03
CA ILE A 88 15.05 5.62 2.10
C ILE A 88 15.93 5.94 0.89
N ASP A 89 16.84 5.04 0.60
CA ASP A 89 17.82 5.13 -0.49
C ASP A 89 18.23 3.71 -0.93
N GLU A 90 19.23 3.60 -1.79
CA GLU A 90 19.72 2.32 -2.33
C GLU A 90 20.29 1.36 -1.26
N LYS A 91 20.59 1.87 -0.04
CA LYS A 91 21.21 1.10 1.05
C LYS A 91 20.28 0.90 2.23
N ARG A 92 19.52 1.93 2.62
CA ARG A 92 18.70 1.94 3.83
C ARG A 92 17.25 1.67 3.53
N GLY A 93 16.69 0.64 4.18
CA GLY A 93 15.30 0.28 4.00
C GLY A 93 14.73 -0.52 5.15
N PHE A 94 13.41 -0.73 5.08
CA PHE A 94 12.62 -1.44 6.07
C PHE A 94 11.73 -2.46 5.42
N LEU A 95 11.55 -3.58 6.13
CA LEU A 95 10.66 -4.67 5.76
C LEU A 95 9.68 -4.90 6.90
N GLY A 96 8.39 -4.76 6.61
CA GLY A 96 7.30 -5.07 7.51
C GLY A 96 6.78 -6.49 7.29
N ASN A 97 6.81 -7.29 8.35
CA ASN A 97 6.24 -8.63 8.40
C ASN A 97 4.81 -8.55 8.95
N ILE A 98 3.88 -9.31 8.37
CA ILE A 98 2.48 -9.35 8.81
C ILE A 98 2.32 -9.94 10.23
N GLY A 99 3.32 -10.72 10.66
CA GLY A 99 3.31 -11.41 11.95
C GLY A 99 2.54 -12.73 11.96
N PRO A 100 2.73 -13.54 13.01
CA PRO A 100 2.01 -14.80 13.21
C PRO A 100 0.52 -14.56 13.46
N ASP A 101 -0.26 -15.62 13.58
CA ASP A 101 -1.71 -15.67 13.84
C ASP A 101 -2.60 -15.26 12.65
N TYR A 102 -2.03 -14.88 11.51
CA TYR A 102 -2.80 -14.46 10.36
C TYR A 102 -2.83 -15.52 9.26
N PHE A 103 -1.66 -16.04 8.90
CA PHE A 103 -1.50 -17.17 7.98
C PHE A 103 -0.86 -18.36 8.71
N PRO A 104 -1.25 -19.60 8.39
CA PRO A 104 -0.77 -20.79 9.11
C PRO A 104 0.74 -21.00 8.95
N ASP A 105 1.33 -20.54 7.84
CA ASP A 105 2.75 -20.75 7.52
C ASP A 105 3.65 -19.59 8.00
N VAL A 106 3.08 -18.56 8.66
CA VAL A 106 3.84 -17.44 9.20
C VAL A 106 4.17 -17.69 10.66
N SER A 107 5.43 -17.93 10.94
CA SER A 107 5.96 -18.21 12.29
C SER A 107 6.88 -17.11 12.82
N ASP A 108 7.36 -16.22 11.96
CA ASP A 108 8.22 -15.10 12.35
C ASP A 108 7.42 -14.04 13.10
N ALA A 109 7.78 -13.80 14.36
CA ALA A 109 7.12 -12.85 15.25
C ALA A 109 7.74 -11.45 15.22
N THR A 110 8.85 -11.25 14.50
CA THR A 110 9.49 -9.94 14.38
C THR A 110 8.69 -9.06 13.41
N PRO A 111 8.11 -7.94 13.85
CA PRO A 111 7.22 -7.14 13.00
C PRO A 111 7.97 -6.30 11.96
N LEU A 112 9.18 -5.83 12.31
CA LEU A 112 9.92 -4.88 11.49
C LEU A 112 11.40 -5.23 11.45
N TYR A 113 11.95 -5.22 10.25
CA TYR A 113 13.38 -5.36 9.99
C TYR A 113 13.93 -4.12 9.30
N ARG A 114 15.21 -3.85 9.47
CA ARG A 114 15.95 -2.83 8.70
C ARG A 114 17.15 -3.43 7.98
N THR A 115 17.51 -2.79 6.87
CA THR A 115 18.75 -3.03 6.12
C THR A 115 19.56 -1.74 6.02
N ARG A 116 20.88 -1.87 5.94
CA ARG A 116 21.82 -0.77 5.67
C ARG A 116 22.72 -1.04 4.47
N ASP A 117 22.49 -2.14 3.76
CA ASP A 117 23.29 -2.64 2.63
C ASP A 117 22.44 -2.93 1.39
N GLY A 118 21.22 -2.37 1.33
CA GLY A 118 20.34 -2.53 0.17
C GLY A 118 19.58 -3.87 0.14
N GLY A 119 19.43 -4.52 1.29
CA GLY A 119 18.67 -5.76 1.45
C GLY A 119 19.52 -7.02 1.43
N GLU A 120 20.86 -6.91 1.41
CA GLU A 120 21.77 -8.07 1.52
C GLU A 120 21.70 -8.69 2.92
N SER A 121 21.55 -7.84 3.95
CA SER A 121 21.31 -8.29 5.31
C SER A 121 20.16 -7.52 5.98
N TRP A 122 19.50 -8.19 6.94
CA TRP A 122 18.33 -7.68 7.65
C TRP A 122 18.46 -7.95 9.15
N GLU A 123 18.33 -6.90 9.95
CA GLU A 123 18.34 -6.96 11.40
C GLU A 123 16.99 -6.57 12.00
N PRO A 124 16.52 -7.22 13.08
CA PRO A 124 15.33 -6.83 13.79
C PRO A 124 15.40 -5.39 14.29
N VAL A 125 14.31 -4.65 14.20
CA VAL A 125 14.18 -3.32 14.79
C VAL A 125 13.67 -3.46 16.22
N VAL A 126 14.35 -2.80 17.16
CA VAL A 126 13.86 -2.65 18.53
C VAL A 126 12.90 -1.46 18.56
N ILE A 127 11.71 -1.67 19.07
CA ILE A 127 10.65 -0.66 19.16
C ILE A 127 10.25 -0.48 20.62
N ASP A 128 10.45 0.71 21.17
CA ASP A 128 10.05 1.05 22.52
C ASP A 128 8.55 1.40 22.58
N GLY A 129 7.83 0.87 23.59
CA GLY A 129 6.42 1.16 23.80
C GLY A 129 5.50 -0.06 23.66
N PRO A 130 4.21 0.14 23.37
CA PRO A 130 3.24 -0.94 23.19
C PRO A 130 3.64 -1.94 22.12
N PRO A 131 3.32 -3.24 22.26
CA PRO A 131 3.73 -4.27 21.32
C PRO A 131 3.16 -4.04 19.90
N VAL A 132 4.03 -4.11 18.91
CA VAL A 132 3.67 -4.14 17.49
C VAL A 132 3.66 -5.60 17.04
N LYS A 133 2.51 -6.12 16.61
CA LYS A 133 2.38 -7.55 16.26
C LYS A 133 2.55 -7.84 14.76
N GLY A 134 2.57 -6.83 13.94
CA GLY A 134 2.75 -6.97 12.50
C GLY A 134 2.59 -5.62 11.80
N ILE A 135 3.16 -5.52 10.60
CA ILE A 135 3.18 -4.29 9.79
C ILE A 135 2.49 -4.55 8.45
N CYS A 136 1.59 -3.64 8.05
CA CYS A 136 0.91 -3.65 6.75
C CYS A 136 1.30 -2.48 5.85
N ALA A 137 1.82 -1.39 6.44
CA ALA A 137 2.19 -0.19 5.72
C ALA A 137 3.48 0.41 6.27
N ILE A 138 4.29 0.97 5.38
CA ILE A 138 5.46 1.79 5.71
C ILE A 138 5.37 3.07 4.90
N ASP A 139 5.44 4.21 5.59
CA ASP A 139 5.51 5.55 5.03
C ASP A 139 6.87 6.17 5.32
N ILE A 140 7.50 6.78 4.32
CA ILE A 140 8.79 7.46 4.44
C ILE A 140 8.64 8.89 3.97
N LEU A 141 8.73 9.81 4.92
CA LEU A 141 8.70 11.24 4.65
C LEU A 141 10.12 11.81 4.69
N LYS A 142 10.55 12.43 3.58
CA LYS A 142 11.80 13.17 3.47
C LYS A 142 11.49 14.66 3.47
N THR A 143 11.79 15.35 4.56
CA THR A 143 11.57 16.79 4.69
C THR A 143 12.87 17.53 4.43
N PRO A 144 12.96 18.34 3.35
CA PRO A 144 14.18 19.07 3.03
C PRO A 144 14.45 20.17 4.04
N PHE A 145 15.72 20.39 4.35
CA PHE A 145 16.19 21.52 5.15
C PHE A 145 17.62 21.92 4.72
N ILE A 146 18.05 23.11 5.11
CA ILE A 146 19.43 23.56 4.85
C ILE A 146 20.28 23.22 6.06
N ASN A 147 21.32 22.43 5.83
CA ASN A 147 22.32 22.05 6.81
C ASN A 147 23.70 22.54 6.38
N ALA A 148 24.32 23.45 7.16
CA ALA A 148 25.61 24.05 6.84
C ALA A 148 25.72 24.62 5.39
N GLY A 149 24.62 25.15 4.87
CA GLY A 149 24.55 25.73 3.51
C GLY A 149 24.28 24.72 2.37
N ALA A 150 24.16 23.43 2.69
CA ALA A 150 23.79 22.39 1.74
C ALA A 150 22.35 21.89 1.99
N LEU A 151 21.69 21.41 0.92
CA LEU A 151 20.40 20.74 1.04
C LEU A 151 20.59 19.38 1.70
N ASP A 152 19.84 19.14 2.77
CA ASP A 152 19.78 17.88 3.50
C ASP A 152 18.31 17.49 3.75
N HIS A 153 18.05 16.29 4.27
CA HIS A 153 16.69 15.79 4.51
C HIS A 153 16.58 15.18 5.90
N ARG A 154 15.61 15.66 6.67
CA ARG A 154 15.12 14.89 7.82
C ARG A 154 14.25 13.76 7.30
N VAL A 155 14.51 12.56 7.79
CA VAL A 155 13.76 11.37 7.38
C VAL A 155 12.94 10.88 8.57
N THR A 156 11.62 10.92 8.43
CA THR A 156 10.69 10.30 9.35
C THR A 156 10.12 9.04 8.71
N VAL A 157 10.17 7.92 9.43
CA VAL A 157 9.62 6.64 8.97
C VAL A 157 8.50 6.23 9.90
N ARG A 158 7.39 5.81 9.33
CA ARG A 158 6.24 5.29 10.08
C ARG A 158 5.88 3.91 9.56
N ALA A 159 5.67 2.98 10.48
CA ALA A 159 5.31 1.60 10.16
C ALA A 159 4.11 1.19 10.99
N GLY A 160 3.04 0.75 10.35
CA GLY A 160 1.80 0.46 11.05
C GLY A 160 1.12 -0.80 10.57
N GLY A 161 0.37 -1.41 11.43
CA GLY A 161 -0.41 -2.61 11.18
C GLY A 161 -1.19 -3.01 12.43
N ARG A 162 -1.78 -4.15 12.36
CA ARG A 162 -1.76 -5.16 11.29
C ARG A 162 -3.16 -5.28 10.66
N VAL A 163 -3.29 -6.17 9.68
CA VAL A 163 -4.60 -6.71 9.28
C VAL A 163 -5.14 -7.54 10.45
N GLY A 164 -6.35 -7.27 10.88
CA GLY A 164 -6.86 -7.74 12.18
C GLY A 164 -6.35 -6.84 13.33
N THR A 165 -6.75 -7.14 14.55
CA THR A 165 -6.38 -6.33 15.73
C THR A 165 -5.21 -6.97 16.48
N PRO A 166 -4.47 -6.24 17.32
CA PRO A 166 -4.55 -4.81 17.60
C PRO A 166 -3.82 -3.95 16.58
N ALA A 167 -4.31 -2.71 16.38
CA ALA A 167 -3.61 -1.70 15.59
C ALA A 167 -2.51 -1.04 16.44
N ALA A 168 -1.33 -0.88 15.85
CA ALA A 168 -0.22 -0.14 16.44
C ALA A 168 0.52 0.66 15.36
N LEU A 169 1.04 1.83 15.73
CA LEU A 169 1.86 2.68 14.88
C LEU A 169 3.25 2.83 15.48
N ALA A 170 4.29 2.41 14.78
CA ALA A 170 5.68 2.65 15.13
C ALA A 170 6.23 3.83 14.33
N THR A 171 6.96 4.72 14.99
CA THR A 171 7.54 5.93 14.39
C THR A 171 9.01 6.06 14.73
N SER A 172 9.81 6.36 13.71
CA SER A 172 11.20 6.82 13.81
C SER A 172 11.30 8.21 13.22
N ARG A 173 11.99 9.14 13.92
CA ARG A 173 12.21 10.53 13.48
C ARG A 173 13.67 10.83 13.13
N ASP A 174 14.50 9.80 13.10
CA ASP A 174 15.94 9.85 12.89
C ASP A 174 16.43 8.92 11.77
N GLY A 175 15.54 8.64 10.80
CA GLY A 175 15.86 7.81 9.65
C GLY A 175 15.91 6.31 9.95
N GLY A 176 15.24 5.86 11.02
CA GLY A 176 15.13 4.46 11.39
C GLY A 176 16.15 3.97 12.42
N GLU A 177 16.85 4.88 13.08
CA GLU A 177 17.82 4.48 14.12
C GLU A 177 17.12 4.13 15.43
N THR A 178 16.19 4.98 15.89
CA THR A 178 15.36 4.72 17.07
C THR A 178 13.89 4.70 16.73
N TRP A 179 13.13 3.89 17.47
CA TRP A 179 11.70 3.68 17.21
C TRP A 179 10.90 3.69 18.50
N THR A 180 9.74 4.33 18.42
CA THR A 180 8.71 4.28 19.46
C THR A 180 7.39 3.85 18.85
N SER A 181 6.56 3.14 19.62
CA SER A 181 5.23 2.72 19.20
C SER A 181 4.14 3.33 20.07
N GLU A 182 2.96 3.42 19.48
CA GLU A 182 1.72 3.79 20.16
C GLU A 182 0.59 2.80 19.83
N ASP A 183 -0.32 2.59 20.78
CA ASP A 183 -1.52 1.80 20.60
C ASP A 183 -2.58 2.64 19.89
N MET A 184 -3.02 2.17 18.72
CA MET A 184 -4.01 2.85 17.89
C MET A 184 -5.42 2.29 18.03
N THR A 185 -5.65 1.34 18.93
CA THR A 185 -6.94 0.61 19.04
C THR A 185 -8.10 1.51 19.44
N ALA A 186 -7.86 2.63 20.10
CA ALA A 186 -8.89 3.65 20.38
C ALA A 186 -9.38 4.39 19.12
N HIS A 187 -8.60 4.38 18.04
CA HIS A 187 -8.87 5.13 16.81
C HIS A 187 -9.30 4.24 15.65
N THR A 188 -8.66 3.07 15.52
CA THR A 188 -8.92 2.11 14.44
C THR A 188 -8.58 0.70 14.92
N ALA A 189 -9.27 -0.31 14.40
CA ALA A 189 -8.97 -1.71 14.73
C ALA A 189 -7.75 -2.24 13.98
N MET A 190 -7.43 -1.67 12.81
CA MET A 190 -6.29 -2.07 11.99
C MET A 190 -5.76 -0.90 11.16
N ILE A 191 -4.46 -0.97 10.80
CA ILE A 191 -3.83 -0.01 9.89
C ILE A 191 -3.48 -0.74 8.60
N LEU A 192 -3.98 -0.25 7.46
CA LEU A 192 -3.83 -0.87 6.16
C LEU A 192 -2.98 -0.01 5.20
N ASP A 193 -2.96 1.31 5.43
CA ASP A 193 -2.05 2.23 4.77
C ASP A 193 -1.76 3.46 5.64
N ILE A 194 -0.62 4.10 5.39
CA ILE A 194 -0.17 5.32 6.06
C ILE A 194 0.37 6.25 5.00
N HIS A 195 0.03 7.53 5.10
CA HIS A 195 0.64 8.56 4.26
C HIS A 195 0.73 9.89 4.99
N PHE A 196 1.91 10.47 5.02
CA PHE A 196 2.15 11.81 5.57
C PHE A 196 2.53 12.75 4.44
N ILE A 197 1.77 13.84 4.31
CA ILE A 197 2.05 14.90 3.33
C ILE A 197 3.00 15.95 3.89
N SER A 198 3.18 15.97 5.21
CA SER A 198 4.16 16.81 5.93
C SER A 198 4.49 16.18 7.28
N GLU A 199 5.43 16.77 8.03
CA GLU A 199 5.73 16.33 9.40
C GLU A 199 4.53 16.48 10.37
N GLN A 200 3.58 17.33 10.06
CA GLN A 200 2.40 17.61 10.90
C GLN A 200 1.16 16.87 10.42
N VAL A 201 0.94 16.84 9.11
CA VAL A 201 -0.31 16.33 8.52
C VAL A 201 -0.11 14.95 7.93
N GLY A 202 -0.87 13.99 8.42
CA GLY A 202 -0.84 12.62 7.97
C GLY A 202 -2.17 11.89 8.08
N PHE A 203 -2.24 10.74 7.44
CA PHE A 203 -3.45 9.94 7.29
C PHE A 203 -3.17 8.47 7.53
N ILE A 204 -4.18 7.79 8.07
CA ILE A 204 -4.22 6.32 8.20
C ILE A 204 -5.50 5.81 7.54
N ALA A 205 -5.35 4.84 6.65
CA ALA A 205 -6.42 4.02 6.15
C ALA A 205 -6.57 2.79 7.03
N GLY A 206 -7.80 2.50 7.47
CA GLY A 206 -8.04 1.42 8.42
C GLY A 206 -9.48 0.91 8.40
N ALA A 207 -9.87 0.32 9.50
CA ALA A 207 -11.18 -0.29 9.70
C ALA A 207 -11.67 -0.08 11.14
N SER A 208 -12.98 0.01 11.32
CA SER A 208 -13.57 0.28 12.63
C SER A 208 -13.55 -0.93 13.57
N ASP A 209 -13.49 -2.14 13.01
CA ASP A 209 -13.52 -3.39 13.77
C ASP A 209 -12.57 -4.43 13.16
N GLY A 210 -12.08 -5.35 13.99
CA GLY A 210 -11.29 -6.52 13.57
C GLY A 210 -12.13 -7.62 12.91
N ASP A 211 -13.45 -7.65 13.15
CA ASP A 211 -14.39 -8.51 12.45
C ASP A 211 -14.94 -7.75 11.23
N VAL A 212 -14.56 -8.21 10.04
CA VAL A 212 -14.97 -7.58 8.78
C VAL A 212 -16.49 -7.52 8.61
N GLN A 213 -17.24 -8.43 9.22
CA GLN A 213 -18.71 -8.50 9.08
C GLN A 213 -19.41 -7.26 9.66
N VAL A 214 -18.81 -6.64 10.65
CA VAL A 214 -19.33 -5.43 11.30
C VAL A 214 -18.46 -4.19 11.02
N SER A 215 -17.27 -4.42 10.44
CA SER A 215 -16.30 -3.36 10.18
C SER A 215 -16.80 -2.37 9.14
N LYS A 216 -16.50 -1.11 9.38
CA LYS A 216 -16.69 0.02 8.46
C LYS A 216 -15.35 0.58 8.03
N ALA A 217 -15.28 1.12 6.83
CA ALA A 217 -14.13 1.83 6.31
C ALA A 217 -13.84 3.08 7.15
N VAL A 218 -12.57 3.32 7.51
CA VAL A 218 -12.16 4.45 8.36
C VAL A 218 -10.97 5.17 7.74
N ILE A 219 -10.97 6.50 7.79
CA ILE A 219 -9.80 7.33 7.55
C ILE A 219 -9.55 8.19 8.79
N LEU A 220 -8.34 8.11 9.32
CA LEU A 220 -7.87 8.99 10.38
C LEU A 220 -7.00 10.09 9.78
N ARG A 221 -7.02 11.26 10.41
CA ARG A 221 -6.14 12.39 10.14
C ARG A 221 -5.46 12.86 11.42
N THR A 222 -4.21 13.25 11.30
CA THR A 222 -3.46 14.02 12.30
C THR A 222 -3.04 15.37 11.74
N ASP A 223 -2.99 16.38 12.59
CA ASP A 223 -2.49 17.73 12.29
C ASP A 223 -1.29 18.11 13.18
N ASP A 224 -0.81 17.19 14.00
CA ASP A 224 0.25 17.40 14.98
C ASP A 224 1.38 16.34 14.91
N GLY A 225 1.49 15.66 13.77
CA GLY A 225 2.55 14.68 13.50
C GLY A 225 2.33 13.33 14.17
N GLY A 226 1.07 12.97 14.43
CA GLY A 226 0.65 11.71 14.99
C GLY A 226 0.47 11.69 16.50
N ARG A 227 0.53 12.86 17.20
CA ARG A 227 0.28 12.92 18.65
C ARG A 227 -1.20 12.81 19.00
N SER A 228 -2.05 13.21 18.08
CA SER A 228 -3.50 13.01 18.17
C SER A 228 -4.08 12.66 16.80
N TRP A 229 -5.20 11.91 16.82
CA TRP A 229 -5.86 11.44 15.62
C TRP A 229 -7.36 11.71 15.66
N THR A 230 -7.88 12.21 14.56
CA THR A 230 -9.31 12.45 14.35
C THR A 230 -9.81 11.53 13.23
N ARG A 231 -10.95 10.89 13.45
CA ARG A 231 -11.63 10.14 12.39
C ARG A 231 -12.34 11.13 11.47
N VAL A 232 -11.83 11.33 10.26
CA VAL A 232 -12.34 12.27 9.26
C VAL A 232 -13.27 11.61 8.24
N TYR A 233 -13.29 10.28 8.22
CA TYR A 233 -14.24 9.50 7.41
C TYR A 233 -14.55 8.19 8.14
N GLU A 234 -15.84 7.83 8.16
CA GLU A 234 -16.34 6.52 8.52
C GLU A 234 -17.45 6.13 7.56
N GLY A 235 -17.30 4.99 6.89
CA GLY A 235 -18.31 4.43 6.01
C GLY A 235 -19.59 4.08 6.77
N SER A 236 -20.72 4.15 6.10
CA SER A 236 -22.03 3.76 6.69
C SER A 236 -22.31 2.26 6.61
N ARG A 237 -21.59 1.54 5.74
CA ARG A 237 -21.84 0.14 5.41
C ARG A 237 -20.93 -0.79 6.20
N PRO A 238 -21.43 -1.91 6.73
CA PRO A 238 -20.59 -2.99 7.26
C PRO A 238 -19.90 -3.74 6.11
N TRP A 239 -18.97 -4.63 6.45
CA TRP A 239 -18.14 -5.39 5.52
C TRP A 239 -17.13 -4.55 4.75
N GLU A 240 -16.88 -3.30 5.14
CA GLU A 240 -15.98 -2.39 4.45
C GLU A 240 -14.75 -2.04 5.28
N LEU A 241 -13.67 -1.77 4.55
CA LEU A 241 -12.46 -1.18 5.07
C LEU A 241 -11.79 -0.30 3.99
N THR A 242 -11.06 0.71 4.39
CA THR A 242 -10.17 1.44 3.49
C THR A 242 -8.91 0.62 3.25
N TRP A 243 -8.34 0.72 2.02
CA TRP A 243 -7.21 -0.16 1.68
C TRP A 243 -5.93 0.58 1.38
N LYS A 244 -5.90 1.43 0.33
CA LYS A 244 -4.71 2.18 -0.09
C LYS A 244 -5.06 3.60 -0.43
N MET A 245 -4.08 4.50 -0.22
CA MET A 245 -4.20 5.94 -0.44
C MET A 245 -3.27 6.42 -1.54
N ALA A 246 -3.68 7.50 -2.23
CA ALA A 246 -2.85 8.26 -3.14
C ALA A 246 -3.10 9.76 -2.93
N TRP A 247 -2.02 10.54 -2.85
CA TRP A 247 -2.06 11.98 -2.65
C TRP A 247 -1.29 12.69 -3.77
N PRO A 248 -1.96 13.03 -4.88
CA PRO A 248 -1.32 13.76 -5.99
C PRO A 248 -1.00 15.22 -5.65
N SER A 249 -1.63 15.79 -4.64
CA SER A 249 -1.33 17.13 -4.12
C SER A 249 -1.62 17.20 -2.60
N ALA A 250 -1.27 18.29 -1.97
CA ALA A 250 -1.60 18.52 -0.55
C ALA A 250 -3.11 18.67 -0.30
N SER A 251 -3.89 19.03 -1.32
CA SER A 251 -5.35 19.24 -1.21
C SER A 251 -6.15 18.01 -1.62
N VAL A 252 -5.67 17.25 -2.60
CA VAL A 252 -6.43 16.16 -3.22
C VAL A 252 -5.87 14.81 -2.83
N GLY A 253 -6.73 13.97 -2.27
CA GLY A 253 -6.42 12.60 -1.88
C GLY A 253 -7.49 11.62 -2.33
N TYR A 254 -7.09 10.38 -2.53
CA TYR A 254 -7.95 9.27 -2.94
C TYR A 254 -7.68 8.05 -2.08
N VAL A 255 -8.74 7.31 -1.74
CA VAL A 255 -8.64 6.07 -0.95
C VAL A 255 -9.55 5.02 -1.55
N THR A 256 -9.02 3.82 -1.79
CA THR A 256 -9.85 2.67 -2.17
C THR A 256 -10.59 2.12 -0.96
N VAL A 257 -11.86 1.77 -1.16
CA VAL A 257 -12.70 1.14 -0.14
C VAL A 257 -13.10 -0.24 -0.62
N GLN A 258 -12.66 -1.26 0.11
CA GLN A 258 -12.99 -2.65 -0.20
C GLN A 258 -14.24 -3.08 0.55
N SER A 259 -15.19 -3.67 -0.19
CA SER A 259 -16.31 -4.38 0.39
C SER A 259 -16.10 -5.89 0.34
N TYR A 260 -16.33 -6.54 1.46
CA TYR A 260 -16.33 -8.00 1.63
C TYR A 260 -17.74 -8.55 1.80
N ASN A 261 -18.77 -7.72 1.57
CA ASN A 261 -20.16 -8.15 1.66
C ASN A 261 -20.42 -9.28 0.65
N PRO A 262 -20.91 -10.44 1.10
CA PRO A 262 -21.19 -11.57 0.22
C PRO A 262 -22.40 -11.33 -0.70
N ASP A 263 -23.26 -10.37 -0.35
CA ASP A 263 -24.39 -9.95 -1.20
C ASP A 263 -23.90 -8.90 -2.23
N PRO A 264 -23.84 -9.25 -3.53
CA PRO A 264 -23.43 -8.30 -4.56
C PRO A 264 -24.32 -7.06 -4.64
N ALA A 265 -25.61 -7.17 -4.31
CA ALA A 265 -26.55 -6.05 -4.36
C ALA A 265 -26.25 -5.01 -3.25
N ALA A 266 -25.71 -5.45 -2.13
CA ALA A 266 -25.28 -4.59 -1.02
C ALA A 266 -23.82 -4.12 -1.12
N SER A 267 -23.07 -4.64 -2.10
CA SER A 267 -21.64 -4.41 -2.26
C SER A 267 -21.38 -3.33 -3.32
N GLN A 268 -21.42 -2.08 -2.90
CA GLN A 268 -21.11 -0.96 -3.79
C GLN A 268 -19.58 -0.87 -4.05
N ARG A 269 -19.23 -0.30 -5.20
CA ARG A 269 -17.84 -0.02 -5.60
C ARG A 269 -17.65 1.47 -5.73
N PHE A 270 -16.74 2.03 -4.91
CA PHE A 270 -16.43 3.45 -4.93
C PHE A 270 -15.01 3.73 -4.43
N VAL A 271 -14.54 4.92 -4.75
CA VAL A 271 -13.29 5.49 -4.24
C VAL A 271 -13.67 6.71 -3.38
N ALA A 272 -13.14 6.80 -2.18
CA ALA A 272 -13.28 8.01 -1.38
C ALA A 272 -12.30 9.08 -1.87
N LYS A 273 -12.76 10.32 -2.03
CA LYS A 273 -11.98 11.46 -2.50
C LYS A 273 -12.12 12.64 -1.55
N THR A 274 -11.03 13.34 -1.33
CA THR A 274 -10.97 14.67 -0.69
C THR A 274 -10.42 15.70 -1.68
N THR A 275 -10.83 16.98 -1.51
CA THR A 275 -10.27 18.13 -2.24
C THR A 275 -9.92 19.29 -1.30
N ASP A 276 -9.97 19.07 0.00
CA ASP A 276 -9.71 20.05 1.05
C ASP A 276 -8.60 19.62 2.03
N GLY A 277 -7.67 18.80 1.54
CA GLY A 277 -6.56 18.30 2.36
C GLY A 277 -6.99 17.26 3.39
N GLY A 278 -8.06 16.51 3.11
CA GLY A 278 -8.53 15.41 3.95
C GLY A 278 -9.37 15.83 5.14
N LEU A 279 -9.91 17.05 5.15
CA LEU A 279 -10.85 17.49 6.17
C LEU A 279 -12.23 16.85 5.97
N THR A 280 -12.65 16.75 4.69
CA THR A 280 -13.89 16.06 4.31
C THR A 280 -13.66 15.09 3.16
N TRP A 281 -14.50 14.06 3.07
CA TRP A 281 -14.41 13.00 2.08
C TRP A 281 -15.76 12.74 1.43
N SER A 282 -15.74 12.49 0.13
CA SER A 282 -16.89 12.11 -0.67
C SER A 282 -16.65 10.77 -1.37
N GLU A 283 -17.72 10.01 -1.56
CA GLU A 283 -17.68 8.74 -2.29
C GLU A 283 -17.97 8.98 -3.77
N LEU A 284 -17.03 8.59 -4.63
CA LEU A 284 -17.19 8.61 -6.08
C LEU A 284 -17.46 7.20 -6.57
N PRO A 285 -18.50 6.95 -7.39
CA PRO A 285 -18.71 5.65 -8.00
C PRO A 285 -17.48 5.18 -8.76
N PHE A 286 -17.10 3.92 -8.55
CA PHE A 286 -15.94 3.35 -9.23
C PHE A 286 -16.36 2.60 -10.50
N VAL A 287 -16.98 1.44 -10.37
CA VAL A 287 -17.49 0.66 -11.50
C VAL A 287 -18.78 -0.04 -11.11
N ASP A 288 -19.71 -0.16 -12.07
CA ASP A 288 -20.95 -0.92 -11.89
C ASP A 288 -20.71 -2.41 -12.20
N ASN A 289 -19.91 -3.05 -11.36
CA ASN A 289 -19.61 -4.48 -11.43
C ASN A 289 -19.27 -5.02 -10.03
N ALA A 290 -20.24 -5.69 -9.42
CA ALA A 290 -20.09 -6.26 -8.08
C ALA A 290 -19.00 -7.35 -7.95
N ALA A 291 -18.52 -7.92 -9.06
CA ALA A 291 -17.42 -8.88 -9.06
C ALA A 291 -16.05 -8.21 -8.94
N VAL A 292 -15.96 -6.91 -9.19
CA VAL A 292 -14.70 -6.17 -9.05
C VAL A 292 -14.41 -5.91 -7.59
N ARG A 293 -13.16 -6.07 -7.19
CA ARG A 293 -12.65 -5.69 -5.87
C ARG A 293 -11.44 -4.79 -6.04
N GLU A 294 -11.52 -3.60 -5.49
CA GLU A 294 -10.47 -2.59 -5.50
C GLU A 294 -9.34 -2.95 -4.54
N PHE A 295 -8.09 -2.60 -4.92
CA PHE A 295 -6.91 -2.79 -4.10
C PHE A 295 -6.01 -1.56 -4.10
N GLY A 296 -4.92 -1.58 -4.90
CA GLY A 296 -3.97 -0.49 -4.99
C GLY A 296 -4.54 0.74 -5.69
N ILE A 297 -4.00 1.91 -5.37
CA ILE A 297 -4.34 3.18 -6.00
C ILE A 297 -3.08 4.01 -6.16
N GLY A 298 -2.98 4.77 -7.27
CA GLY A 298 -1.89 5.69 -7.53
C GLY A 298 -2.30 6.76 -8.53
N PHE A 299 -1.88 8.00 -8.30
CA PHE A 299 -2.20 9.16 -9.14
C PHE A 299 -0.93 9.92 -9.47
N ILE A 300 -0.75 10.31 -10.74
CA ILE A 300 0.35 11.20 -11.19
C ILE A 300 -0.06 12.68 -11.20
N SER A 301 -1.35 12.96 -11.15
CA SER A 301 -1.92 14.30 -11.03
C SER A 301 -3.28 14.22 -10.33
N GLU A 302 -3.88 15.36 -10.01
CA GLU A 302 -5.23 15.40 -9.41
C GLU A 302 -6.32 14.77 -10.28
N THR A 303 -6.05 14.58 -11.57
CA THR A 303 -7.05 14.05 -12.51
C THR A 303 -6.68 12.71 -13.11
N ARG A 304 -5.38 12.34 -13.17
CA ARG A 304 -4.94 11.09 -13.80
C ARG A 304 -4.38 10.09 -12.81
N GLY A 305 -4.95 8.91 -12.77
CA GLY A 305 -4.51 7.84 -11.88
C GLY A 305 -5.12 6.48 -12.21
N TRP A 306 -4.76 5.50 -11.40
CA TRP A 306 -5.16 4.09 -11.57
C TRP A 306 -5.61 3.48 -10.27
N VAL A 307 -6.57 2.57 -10.38
CA VAL A 307 -6.96 1.63 -9.32
C VAL A 307 -6.66 0.22 -9.78
N GLY A 308 -5.86 -0.49 -9.00
CA GLY A 308 -5.64 -1.91 -9.16
C GLY A 308 -6.82 -2.69 -8.60
N ALA A 309 -7.23 -3.76 -9.28
CA ALA A 309 -8.42 -4.51 -8.89
C ALA A 309 -8.29 -6.01 -9.18
N VAL A 310 -9.32 -6.75 -8.80
CA VAL A 310 -9.59 -8.12 -9.29
C VAL A 310 -10.94 -8.08 -9.98
N PRO A 311 -11.02 -8.49 -11.26
CA PRO A 311 -9.90 -8.67 -12.19
C PRO A 311 -9.35 -7.34 -12.72
N GLY A 312 -8.04 -7.32 -13.06
CA GLY A 312 -7.41 -6.25 -13.83
C GLY A 312 -7.18 -4.94 -13.06
N GLY A 313 -7.32 -3.83 -13.76
CA GLY A 313 -7.21 -2.49 -13.22
C GLY A 313 -7.98 -1.47 -14.05
N TYR A 314 -8.01 -0.22 -13.56
CA TYR A 314 -8.78 0.85 -14.17
C TYR A 314 -7.99 2.15 -14.14
N GLU A 315 -8.13 2.96 -15.18
CA GLU A 315 -7.54 4.30 -15.30
C GLU A 315 -8.65 5.36 -15.29
N THR A 316 -8.39 6.47 -14.62
CA THR A 316 -9.14 7.70 -14.73
C THR A 316 -8.27 8.80 -15.31
N THR A 317 -8.89 9.73 -16.06
CA THR A 317 -8.25 10.97 -16.55
C THR A 317 -9.04 12.23 -16.17
N ASP A 318 -10.09 12.06 -15.36
CA ASP A 318 -11.02 13.10 -14.94
C ASP A 318 -11.18 13.17 -13.40
N GLY A 319 -10.21 12.64 -12.67
CA GLY A 319 -10.18 12.71 -11.20
C GLY A 319 -11.17 11.76 -10.52
N GLY A 320 -11.42 10.61 -11.13
CA GLY A 320 -12.26 9.56 -10.57
C GLY A 320 -13.75 9.70 -10.87
N VAL A 321 -14.14 10.62 -11.79
CA VAL A 321 -15.52 10.75 -12.25
C VAL A 321 -15.89 9.58 -13.16
N SER A 322 -14.94 9.14 -14.01
CA SER A 322 -15.11 7.96 -14.84
C SER A 322 -13.84 7.08 -14.83
N TRP A 323 -14.04 5.78 -15.08
CA TRP A 323 -12.97 4.79 -15.05
C TRP A 323 -13.03 3.89 -16.29
N LYS A 324 -11.86 3.68 -16.90
CA LYS A 324 -11.70 2.79 -18.06
C LYS A 324 -10.85 1.58 -17.68
N PRO A 325 -11.22 0.35 -18.07
CA PRO A 325 -10.41 -0.84 -17.79
C PRO A 325 -9.06 -0.77 -18.50
N VAL A 326 -8.00 -1.16 -17.81
CA VAL A 326 -6.64 -1.25 -18.35
C VAL A 326 -5.96 -2.55 -17.93
N ARG A 327 -5.01 -3.03 -18.75
CA ARG A 327 -4.24 -4.23 -18.48
C ARG A 327 -2.96 -3.86 -17.72
N MET A 328 -3.02 -3.89 -16.41
CA MET A 328 -1.90 -3.58 -15.51
C MET A 328 -1.59 -4.72 -14.53
N GLY A 329 -2.01 -5.95 -14.84
CA GLY A 329 -1.90 -7.12 -13.97
C GLY A 329 -3.21 -7.47 -13.28
N ASN A 330 -3.16 -8.47 -12.40
CA ASN A 330 -4.30 -8.94 -11.62
C ASN A 330 -4.01 -8.85 -10.12
N ALA A 331 -5.05 -8.58 -9.33
CA ALA A 331 -4.96 -8.37 -7.88
C ALA A 331 -3.89 -7.33 -7.50
N VAL A 332 -3.79 -6.27 -8.30
CA VAL A 332 -2.80 -5.19 -8.10
C VAL A 332 -3.09 -4.48 -6.80
N ASN A 333 -2.29 -4.78 -5.78
CA ASN A 333 -2.52 -4.31 -4.41
C ASN A 333 -1.72 -3.07 -4.04
N LYS A 334 -0.72 -2.70 -4.86
CA LYS A 334 0.01 -1.44 -4.72
C LYS A 334 0.43 -0.87 -6.07
N LEU A 335 0.45 0.46 -6.13
CA LEU A 335 1.10 1.23 -7.17
C LEU A 335 2.20 2.09 -6.54
N ARG A 336 3.33 2.19 -7.26
CA ARG A 336 4.42 3.12 -6.89
C ARG A 336 4.72 3.98 -8.10
N ILE A 337 4.85 5.27 -7.85
CA ILE A 337 5.09 6.28 -8.86
C ILE A 337 6.40 6.97 -8.50
N VAL A 338 7.35 6.94 -9.43
CA VAL A 338 8.64 7.59 -9.26
C VAL A 338 8.95 8.48 -10.47
N PRO A 339 9.65 9.59 -10.30
CA PRO A 339 10.01 10.44 -11.41
C PRO A 339 10.97 9.74 -12.38
N LEU A 340 10.83 9.99 -13.67
CA LEU A 340 11.78 9.59 -14.70
C LEU A 340 12.90 10.64 -14.84
N PRO A 341 14.14 10.24 -15.16
CA PRO A 341 15.16 11.15 -15.62
C PRO A 341 14.68 11.91 -16.86
N GLY A 342 14.72 13.24 -16.80
CA GLY A 342 14.24 14.09 -17.92
C GLY A 342 12.76 14.49 -17.81
N GLY A 343 12.08 14.11 -16.76
CA GLY A 343 10.68 14.44 -16.49
C GLY A 343 9.71 13.30 -16.79
N GLY A 344 8.47 13.44 -16.31
CA GLY A 344 7.48 12.37 -16.38
C GLY A 344 7.59 11.37 -15.25
N HIS A 345 6.95 10.19 -15.40
CA HIS A 345 6.80 9.22 -14.33
C HIS A 345 6.96 7.78 -14.81
N ALA A 346 7.61 6.95 -14.00
CA ALA A 346 7.48 5.49 -14.05
C ALA A 346 6.45 5.05 -13.01
N VAL A 347 5.46 4.28 -13.44
CA VAL A 347 4.42 3.71 -12.58
C VAL A 347 4.61 2.21 -12.51
N PHE A 348 4.75 1.68 -11.31
CA PHE A 348 4.88 0.25 -11.05
C PHE A 348 3.61 -0.27 -10.39
N ALA A 349 3.03 -1.33 -10.94
CA ALA A 349 1.83 -1.98 -10.45
C ALA A 349 2.15 -3.42 -10.04
N ILE A 350 1.99 -3.75 -8.75
CA ILE A 350 2.30 -5.07 -8.22
C ILE A 350 1.05 -5.78 -7.68
N GLY A 351 0.91 -7.03 -8.05
CA GLY A 351 -0.14 -7.95 -7.64
C GLY A 351 0.32 -9.39 -7.86
N VAL A 352 -0.45 -10.19 -8.58
CA VAL A 352 -0.01 -11.52 -9.02
C VAL A 352 1.22 -11.40 -9.92
N GLU A 353 1.26 -10.30 -10.69
CA GLU A 353 2.34 -9.94 -11.60
C GLU A 353 2.83 -8.54 -11.29
N LEU A 354 3.99 -8.18 -11.83
CA LEU A 354 4.51 -6.83 -11.81
C LEU A 354 4.43 -6.23 -13.21
N HIS A 355 3.88 -5.03 -13.31
CA HIS A 355 3.82 -4.25 -14.55
C HIS A 355 4.43 -2.86 -14.34
N ARG A 356 4.96 -2.32 -15.42
CA ARG A 356 5.53 -0.95 -15.48
C ARG A 356 4.89 -0.17 -16.63
N LEU A 357 4.63 1.12 -16.37
CA LEU A 357 4.19 2.08 -17.36
C LEU A 357 5.10 3.32 -17.27
N ASP A 358 5.76 3.67 -18.37
CA ASP A 358 6.54 4.89 -18.47
C ASP A 358 5.73 5.97 -19.18
N LEU A 359 5.65 7.12 -18.56
CA LEU A 359 4.94 8.31 -19.05
C LEU A 359 5.97 9.43 -19.13
N PRO A 360 6.56 9.66 -20.31
CA PRO A 360 7.46 10.80 -20.51
C PRO A 360 6.73 12.14 -20.27
N ALA A 361 7.52 13.23 -20.07
CA ALA A 361 6.99 14.57 -19.82
C ALA A 361 6.15 15.11 -20.98
#